data_77ecf4a2c98e166566dec3e991315117
#
_entry.id   77ecf4a2c98e166566dec3e991315117
#
_cell.length_a   1.000
_cell.length_b   1.000
_cell.length_c   1.000
_cell.angle_alpha   90.00
_cell.angle_beta   90.00
_cell.angle_gamma   90.00
#
_symmetry.space_group_name_H-M   'P 1'
#
loop_
_entity.id
_entity.type
_entity.pdbx_description
1 polymer ?
#
loop_
_entity_poly.entity_id
_entity_poly.type
_entity_poly.pdbx_seq_one_letter_code
_entity_poly.pdbx_strand_id
1 'polypeptide(L)'
;MIGCASAAETAWDVELNRAYKDLVGALKGKALDSLKQSQRAWITQRDKDFALQDALRAQLSGTMWGPVMADQRVTFIKTRAQQLRAFAEILKEGRP
;
A
#
# COMPACT_ATOMS: atom_id res chain seq x y z
N MET A 1 -13.86 3.78 16.79
CA MET A 1 -12.63 4.41 17.29
C MET A 1 -11.64 4.63 16.16
N ILE A 2 -11.23 5.85 16.01
CA ILE A 2 -10.32 6.27 14.93
C ILE A 2 -8.93 5.62 15.08
N GLY A 3 -8.50 5.38 16.33
CA GLY A 3 -7.15 4.88 16.62
C GLY A 3 -6.83 3.50 16.06
N CYS A 4 -7.79 2.57 15.98
CA CYS A 4 -7.53 1.22 15.49
C CYS A 4 -7.22 1.18 13.99
N ALA A 5 -8.02 1.89 13.19
CA ALA A 5 -7.80 1.96 11.74
C ALA A 5 -6.50 2.69 11.42
N SER A 6 -6.21 3.78 12.13
CA SER A 6 -4.98 4.56 11.96
C SER A 6 -3.74 3.72 12.32
N ALA A 7 -3.81 2.94 13.40
CA ALA A 7 -2.73 2.05 13.82
C ALA A 7 -2.50 0.94 12.79
N ALA A 8 -3.57 0.36 12.24
CA ALA A 8 -3.49 -0.67 11.20
C ALA A 8 -2.88 -0.10 9.91
N GLU A 9 -3.28 1.10 9.50
CA GLU A 9 -2.73 1.78 8.33
C GLU A 9 -1.23 2.00 8.50
N THR A 10 -0.81 2.50 9.65
CA THR A 10 0.60 2.72 9.97
C THR A 10 1.38 1.41 9.95
N ALA A 11 0.84 0.36 10.56
CA ALA A 11 1.51 -0.94 10.61
C ALA A 11 1.71 -1.53 9.22
N TRP A 12 0.70 -1.44 8.35
CA TRP A 12 0.83 -1.94 6.98
C TRP A 12 1.76 -1.08 6.14
N ASP A 13 1.81 0.23 6.40
CA ASP A 13 2.74 1.13 5.73
C ASP A 13 4.19 0.78 6.09
N VAL A 14 4.46 0.44 7.35
CA VAL A 14 5.78 -0.03 7.79
C VAL A 14 6.15 -1.33 7.06
N GLU A 15 5.24 -2.29 6.97
CA GLU A 15 5.47 -3.55 6.26
C GLU A 15 5.71 -3.34 4.77
N LEU A 16 4.94 -2.44 4.16
CA LEU A 16 5.10 -2.08 2.76
C LEU A 16 6.50 -1.52 2.49
N ASN A 17 6.94 -0.59 3.31
CA ASN A 17 8.24 0.05 3.18
C ASN A 17 9.38 -0.96 3.42
N ARG A 18 9.21 -1.88 4.36
CA ARG A 18 10.18 -2.93 4.62
C ARG A 18 10.31 -3.86 3.41
N ALA A 19 9.20 -4.32 2.85
CA ALA A 19 9.20 -5.16 1.65
C ALA A 19 9.82 -4.44 0.46
N TYR A 20 9.51 -3.16 0.30
CA TYR A 20 10.09 -2.32 -0.76
C TYR A 20 11.61 -2.23 -0.62
N LYS A 21 12.11 -1.96 0.58
CA LYS A 21 13.56 -1.90 0.83
C LYS A 21 14.25 -3.22 0.54
N ASP A 22 13.63 -4.34 0.93
CA ASP A 22 14.18 -5.66 0.64
C ASP A 22 14.30 -5.88 -0.86
N LEU A 23 13.28 -5.48 -1.63
CA LEU A 23 13.30 -5.59 -3.08
C LEU A 23 14.34 -4.67 -3.72
N VAL A 24 14.47 -3.43 -3.25
CA VAL A 24 15.49 -2.50 -3.73
C VAL A 24 16.89 -3.10 -3.55
N GLY A 25 17.14 -3.73 -2.41
CA GLY A 25 18.41 -4.37 -2.14
C GLY A 25 18.66 -5.64 -2.95
N ALA A 26 17.60 -6.28 -3.43
CA ALA A 26 17.69 -7.55 -4.14
C ALA A 26 17.71 -7.40 -5.67
N LEU A 27 17.21 -6.28 -6.20
CA LEU A 27 17.07 -6.07 -7.64
C LEU A 27 18.15 -5.16 -8.18
N LYS A 28 18.46 -5.33 -9.47
CA LYS A 28 19.46 -4.52 -10.21
C LYS A 28 18.94 -4.19 -11.60
N GLY A 29 19.52 -3.14 -12.18
CA GLY A 29 19.29 -2.80 -13.57
C GLY A 29 17.83 -2.50 -13.87
N LYS A 30 17.34 -3.07 -14.96
CA LYS A 30 15.97 -2.82 -15.44
C LYS A 30 14.90 -3.23 -14.42
N ALA A 31 15.12 -4.31 -13.70
CA ALA A 31 14.17 -4.76 -12.69
C ALA A 31 14.04 -3.74 -11.55
N LEU A 32 15.17 -3.18 -11.11
CA LEU A 32 15.15 -2.15 -10.08
C LEU A 32 14.45 -0.88 -10.58
N ASP A 33 14.73 -0.46 -11.81
CA ASP A 33 14.09 0.71 -12.40
C ASP A 33 12.58 0.50 -12.51
N SER A 34 12.15 -0.69 -12.93
CA SER A 34 10.74 -1.03 -13.04
C SER A 34 10.04 -1.03 -11.68
N LEU A 35 10.72 -1.52 -10.65
CA LEU A 35 10.20 -1.48 -9.28
C LEU A 35 9.96 -0.04 -8.84
N LYS A 36 10.94 0.83 -9.05
CA LYS A 36 10.83 2.24 -8.65
C LYS A 36 9.70 2.94 -9.38
N GLN A 37 9.56 2.70 -10.68
CA GLN A 37 8.47 3.28 -11.48
C GLN A 37 7.11 2.77 -11.01
N SER A 38 7.01 1.47 -10.76
CA SER A 38 5.78 0.85 -10.26
C SER A 38 5.36 1.44 -8.92
N GLN A 39 6.33 1.64 -8.03
CA GLN A 39 6.03 2.19 -6.71
C GLN A 39 5.60 3.66 -6.80
N ARG A 40 6.21 4.45 -7.66
CA ARG A 40 5.79 5.84 -7.89
C ARG A 40 4.36 5.90 -8.43
N ALA A 41 4.04 5.04 -9.39
CA ALA A 41 2.69 4.95 -9.96
C ALA A 41 1.67 4.55 -8.88
N TRP A 42 2.05 3.62 -8.01
CA TRP A 42 1.18 3.20 -6.91
C TRP A 42 0.93 4.34 -5.92
N ILE A 43 1.96 5.10 -5.56
CA ILE A 43 1.81 6.25 -4.65
C ILE A 43 0.87 7.29 -5.27
N THR A 44 1.02 7.57 -6.56
CA THR A 44 0.13 8.49 -7.27
C THR A 44 -1.31 7.97 -7.25
N GLN A 45 -1.51 6.69 -7.52
CA GLN A 45 -2.84 6.08 -7.48
C GLN A 45 -3.43 6.11 -6.08
N ARG A 46 -2.62 5.81 -5.05
CA ARG A 46 -3.04 5.92 -3.66
C ARG A 46 -3.58 7.31 -3.34
N ASP A 47 -2.83 8.32 -3.71
CA ASP A 47 -3.22 9.71 -3.40
C ASP A 47 -4.52 10.09 -4.10
N LYS A 48 -4.68 9.66 -5.34
CA LYS A 48 -5.91 9.91 -6.12
C LYS A 48 -7.09 9.13 -5.55
N ASP A 49 -6.89 7.88 -5.17
CA ASP A 49 -7.95 7.05 -4.59
C ASP A 49 -8.39 7.57 -3.23
N PHE A 50 -7.44 8.03 -2.41
CA PHE A 50 -7.77 8.61 -1.11
C PHE A 50 -8.53 9.93 -1.27
N ALA A 51 -8.17 10.74 -2.26
CA ALA A 51 -8.92 11.94 -2.59
C ALA A 51 -10.35 11.62 -3.06
N LEU A 52 -10.50 10.57 -3.87
CA LEU A 52 -11.82 10.08 -4.29
C LEU A 52 -12.65 9.64 -3.09
N GLN A 53 -12.03 8.89 -2.17
CA GLN A 53 -12.72 8.44 -0.94
C GLN A 53 -13.21 9.63 -0.11
N ASP A 54 -12.38 10.66 0.02
CA ASP A 54 -12.76 11.89 0.74
C ASP A 54 -13.93 12.59 0.06
N ALA A 55 -13.91 12.67 -1.27
CA ALA A 55 -15.02 13.26 -2.05
C ALA A 55 -16.31 12.44 -1.91
N LEU A 56 -16.21 11.12 -1.94
CA LEU A 56 -17.35 10.24 -1.73
C LEU A 56 -17.91 10.41 -0.31
N ARG A 57 -17.03 10.47 0.67
CA ARG A 57 -17.42 10.65 2.07
C ARG A 57 -18.21 11.93 2.27
N ALA A 58 -17.83 13.00 1.56
CA ALA A 58 -18.53 14.30 1.63
C ALA A 58 -19.95 14.22 1.07
N GLN A 59 -20.25 13.26 0.20
CA GLN A 59 -21.59 13.03 -0.36
C GLN A 59 -22.48 12.16 0.51
N LEU A 60 -21.93 11.55 1.56
CA LEU A 60 -22.64 10.58 2.39
C LEU A 60 -23.03 11.20 3.71
N SER A 61 -24.20 10.83 4.23
CA SER A 61 -24.65 11.21 5.56
C SER A 61 -24.52 10.03 6.52
N GLY A 62 -24.30 10.36 7.80
CA GLY A 62 -24.20 9.36 8.86
C GLY A 62 -22.74 9.08 9.22
N THR A 63 -22.58 8.48 10.40
CA THR A 63 -21.26 8.26 11.00
C THR A 63 -20.63 6.93 10.61
N MET A 64 -21.38 6.02 10.02
CA MET A 64 -20.89 4.68 9.66
C MET A 64 -19.86 4.68 8.53
N TRP A 65 -19.88 5.71 7.68
CA TRP A 65 -19.04 5.73 6.48
C TRP A 65 -17.57 6.08 6.75
N GLY A 66 -17.31 6.78 7.87
CA GLY A 66 -15.94 7.05 8.28
C GLY A 66 -15.14 5.76 8.49
N PRO A 67 -15.60 4.84 9.35
CA PRO A 67 -14.95 3.54 9.55
C PRO A 67 -14.86 2.70 8.29
N VAL A 68 -15.89 2.73 7.43
CA VAL A 68 -15.89 2.00 6.16
C VAL A 68 -14.78 2.51 5.25
N MET A 69 -14.64 3.83 5.12
CA MET A 69 -13.60 4.43 4.28
C MET A 69 -12.20 4.18 4.86
N ALA A 70 -12.06 4.23 6.19
CA ALA A 70 -10.78 3.93 6.85
C ALA A 70 -10.35 2.49 6.55
N ASP A 71 -11.28 1.54 6.57
CA ASP A 71 -11.01 0.15 6.24
C ASP A 71 -10.56 -0.01 4.78
N GLN A 72 -11.17 0.73 3.85
CA GLN A 72 -10.76 0.73 2.45
C GLN A 72 -9.31 1.20 2.28
N ARG A 73 -8.90 2.21 3.04
CA ARG A 73 -7.51 2.70 3.01
C ARG A 73 -6.53 1.67 3.53
N VAL A 74 -6.86 1.03 4.64
CA VAL A 74 -6.04 -0.06 5.20
C VAL A 74 -5.89 -1.18 4.18
N THR A 75 -6.99 -1.60 3.57
CA THR A 75 -6.98 -2.68 2.57
C THR A 75 -6.11 -2.32 1.37
N PHE A 76 -6.16 -1.08 0.91
CA PHE A 76 -5.35 -0.62 -0.23
C PHE A 76 -3.85 -0.78 0.08
N ILE A 77 -3.41 -0.32 1.24
CA ILE A 77 -2.00 -0.39 1.65
C ILE A 77 -1.59 -1.84 1.90
N LYS A 78 -2.42 -2.59 2.61
CA LYS A 78 -2.19 -4.01 2.92
C LYS A 78 -1.98 -4.83 1.65
N THR A 79 -2.82 -4.63 0.64
CA THR A 79 -2.74 -5.35 -0.62
C THR A 79 -1.38 -5.12 -1.29
N ARG A 80 -0.92 -3.89 -1.30
CA ARG A 80 0.40 -3.56 -1.88
C ARG A 80 1.54 -4.17 -1.07
N ALA A 81 1.48 -4.08 0.25
CA ALA A 81 2.48 -4.66 1.13
C ALA A 81 2.61 -6.18 0.89
N GLN A 82 1.48 -6.87 0.78
CA GLN A 82 1.44 -8.30 0.53
C GLN A 82 1.98 -8.64 -0.86
N GLN A 83 1.68 -7.81 -1.87
CA GLN A 83 2.19 -8.00 -3.23
C GLN A 83 3.72 -7.87 -3.27
N LEU A 84 4.26 -6.81 -2.66
CA LEU A 84 5.71 -6.62 -2.62
C LEU A 84 6.40 -7.73 -1.82
N ARG A 85 5.80 -8.18 -0.73
CA ARG A 85 6.35 -9.30 0.05
C ARG A 85 6.34 -10.59 -0.77
N ALA A 86 5.28 -10.84 -1.54
CA ALA A 86 5.22 -12.00 -2.42
C ALA A 86 6.35 -11.96 -3.47
N PHE A 87 6.61 -10.80 -4.06
CA PHE A 87 7.71 -10.65 -5.02
C PHE A 87 9.06 -10.94 -4.36
N ALA A 88 9.28 -10.48 -3.13
CA ALA A 88 10.51 -10.76 -2.40
C ALA A 88 10.70 -12.26 -2.15
N GLU A 89 9.64 -12.96 -1.80
CA GLU A 89 9.68 -14.41 -1.59
C GLU A 89 9.93 -15.17 -2.91
N ILE A 90 9.30 -14.74 -3.99
CA ILE A 90 9.54 -15.32 -5.33
C ILE A 90 11.01 -15.18 -5.70
N LEU A 91 11.62 -14.03 -5.44
CA LEU A 91 13.04 -13.81 -5.72
C LEU A 91 13.93 -14.74 -4.94
N LYS A 92 13.63 -14.97 -3.67
CA LYS A 92 14.41 -15.90 -2.84
C LYS A 92 14.36 -17.32 -3.38
N GLU A 93 13.19 -17.78 -3.79
CA GLU A 93 13.00 -19.15 -4.28
C GLU A 93 13.56 -19.35 -5.69
N GLY A 94 13.48 -18.32 -6.54
CA GLY A 94 13.87 -18.41 -7.94
C GLY A 94 15.35 -18.19 -8.20
N ARG A 95 16.11 -17.75 -7.22
CA ARG A 95 17.56 -17.52 -7.39
C ARG A 95 18.36 -18.80 -7.17
N PRO A 96 19.40 -19.02 -8.03
CA PRO A 96 20.29 -20.15 -7.84
C PRO A 96 21.14 -20.02 -6.56
#